data_a753eeb22dc68a88db7399dce42e02d5
#
_entry.id   a753eeb22dc68a88db7399dce42e02d5
#
_cell.length_a   1.000
_cell.length_b   1.000
_cell.length_c   1.000
_cell.angle_alpha   90.00
_cell.angle_beta   90.00
_cell.angle_gamma   90.00
#
_symmetry.space_group_name_H-M   'P 1'
#
loop_
_entity.id
_entity.type
_entity.pdbx_description
1 polymer ?
#
loop_
_entity_poly.entity_id
_entity_poly.type
_entity_poly.pdbx_seq_one_letter_code
_entity_poly.pdbx_strand_id
1 'polypeptide(L)'
;MLNEYNGAVTFYLQMNVLSGVEDVADWITDRSARATYEFEEEKTRRFEWFLSADKAKATLIEVFEDSEGALTRVQNLMASPIAPEWMDRFEIDSLTVLGEVSDDLQEALASMAPDVRTFAGGFTRTKPRRTITAQILRG
;
A
#
# COMPACT_ATOMS: atom_id res chain seq x y z
N MET A 1 -1.70 -0.81 -25.88
CA MET A 1 -0.79 -1.95 -26.04
C MET A 1 -0.77 -2.80 -24.82
N LEU A 2 -0.47 -4.08 -24.98
CA LEU A 2 -0.53 -5.03 -23.86
C LEU A 2 0.78 -5.15 -23.09
N ASN A 3 1.70 -4.25 -23.30
CA ASN A 3 2.99 -4.22 -22.61
C ASN A 3 3.36 -2.81 -22.15
N GLU A 4 2.36 -1.98 -21.87
CA GLU A 4 2.61 -0.62 -21.40
C GLU A 4 2.66 -0.59 -19.88
N TYR A 5 3.85 -0.34 -19.36
CA TYR A 5 4.05 -0.15 -17.93
C TYR A 5 3.92 1.35 -17.60
N ASN A 6 3.13 1.66 -16.58
CA ASN A 6 2.85 3.03 -16.18
C ASN A 6 3.84 3.62 -15.15
N GLY A 7 4.85 2.86 -14.76
CA GLY A 7 5.83 3.30 -13.76
C GLY A 7 5.45 3.05 -12.31
N ALA A 8 4.22 2.60 -12.07
CA ALA A 8 3.74 2.42 -10.70
C ALA A 8 4.52 1.33 -9.95
N VAL A 9 4.71 1.56 -8.67
CA VAL A 9 5.26 0.58 -7.74
C VAL A 9 4.17 0.22 -6.74
N THR A 10 3.96 -1.08 -6.54
CA THR A 10 2.93 -1.58 -5.62
C THR A 10 3.58 -2.42 -4.53
N PHE A 11 3.22 -2.14 -3.28
CA PHE A 11 3.52 -3.01 -2.15
C PHE A 11 2.28 -3.84 -1.87
N TYR A 12 2.48 -5.14 -1.83
CA TYR A 12 1.45 -6.11 -1.46
C TYR A 12 1.94 -6.84 -0.22
N LEU A 13 1.40 -6.46 0.94
CA LEU A 13 1.81 -7.03 2.22
C LEU A 13 0.75 -7.99 2.73
N GLN A 14 1.19 -9.19 3.07
CA GLN A 14 0.36 -10.18 3.77
C GLN A 14 0.88 -10.29 5.19
N MET A 15 -0.02 -10.24 6.15
CA MET A 15 0.33 -10.18 7.57
C MET A 15 -0.58 -11.08 8.39
N ASN A 16 -0.04 -11.56 9.49
CA ASN A 16 -0.84 -12.21 10.53
C ASN A 16 -1.02 -11.20 11.67
N VAL A 17 -2.24 -11.14 12.20
CA VAL A 17 -2.52 -10.34 13.39
C VAL A 17 -2.00 -11.12 14.59
N LEU A 18 -1.22 -10.47 15.44
CA LEU A 18 -0.63 -11.13 16.60
C LEU A 18 -1.71 -11.55 17.61
N SER A 19 -1.44 -12.66 18.30
CA SER A 19 -2.36 -13.20 19.30
C SER A 19 -2.63 -12.16 20.40
N GLY A 20 -3.90 -12.03 20.77
CA GLY A 20 -4.31 -11.10 21.83
C GLY A 20 -4.56 -9.67 21.39
N VAL A 21 -4.32 -9.33 20.11
CA VAL A 21 -4.63 -8.00 19.61
C VAL A 21 -6.11 -7.91 19.27
N GLU A 22 -6.81 -6.99 19.95
CA GLU A 22 -8.25 -6.85 19.78
C GLU A 22 -8.68 -5.55 19.09
N ASP A 23 -7.77 -4.59 18.99
CA ASP A 23 -8.05 -3.24 18.46
C ASP A 23 -7.67 -3.07 16.99
N VAL A 24 -7.40 -4.16 16.26
CA VAL A 24 -6.77 -4.08 14.93
C VAL A 24 -7.59 -3.24 13.95
N ALA A 25 -8.91 -3.41 13.91
CA ALA A 25 -9.74 -2.66 12.97
C ALA A 25 -9.73 -1.16 13.26
N ASP A 26 -9.87 -0.79 14.53
CA ASP A 26 -9.85 0.61 14.94
C ASP A 26 -8.48 1.24 14.72
N TRP A 27 -7.42 0.49 15.03
CA TRP A 27 -6.05 0.96 14.80
C TRP A 27 -5.80 1.24 13.32
N ILE A 28 -6.26 0.37 12.45
CA ILE A 28 -6.11 0.55 11.00
C ILE A 28 -6.75 1.88 10.56
N THR A 29 -8.00 2.10 10.97
CA THR A 29 -8.75 3.29 10.55
C THR A 29 -8.25 4.56 11.24
N ASP A 30 -8.11 4.52 12.55
CA ASP A 30 -7.89 5.72 13.36
C ASP A 30 -6.43 6.13 13.46
N ARG A 31 -5.52 5.17 13.29
CA ARG A 31 -4.09 5.43 13.40
C ARG A 31 -3.39 5.31 12.06
N SER A 32 -3.35 4.11 11.47
CA SER A 32 -2.56 3.85 10.27
C SER A 32 -3.05 4.64 9.06
N ALA A 33 -4.30 4.48 8.70
CA ALA A 33 -4.86 5.16 7.52
C ALA A 33 -4.90 6.66 7.71
N ARG A 34 -5.29 7.12 8.90
CA ARG A 34 -5.34 8.55 9.20
C ARG A 34 -3.96 9.19 9.12
N ALA A 35 -2.95 8.61 9.77
CA ALA A 35 -1.60 9.16 9.75
C ALA A 35 -1.02 9.20 8.33
N THR A 36 -1.25 8.15 7.56
CA THR A 36 -0.79 8.08 6.19
C THR A 36 -1.44 9.16 5.32
N TYR A 37 -2.75 9.34 5.47
CA TYR A 37 -3.47 10.39 4.77
C TYR A 37 -2.94 11.79 5.13
N GLU A 38 -2.66 12.02 6.41
CA GLU A 38 -2.20 13.32 6.90
C GLU A 38 -0.76 13.65 6.50
N PHE A 39 0.04 12.66 6.10
CA PHE A 39 1.35 12.93 5.51
C PHE A 39 1.28 13.64 4.17
N GLU A 40 0.13 13.59 3.48
CA GLU A 40 -0.08 14.25 2.19
C GLU A 40 0.99 13.88 1.16
N GLU A 41 1.28 12.59 1.08
CA GLU A 41 2.26 12.05 0.13
C GLU A 41 1.69 12.09 -1.28
N GLU A 42 2.14 13.02 -2.10
CA GLU A 42 1.57 13.28 -3.43
C GLU A 42 1.64 12.07 -4.36
N LYS A 43 2.64 11.21 -4.20
CA LYS A 43 2.84 10.06 -5.07
C LYS A 43 2.22 8.77 -4.53
N THR A 44 1.60 8.80 -3.37
CA THR A 44 0.84 7.65 -2.86
C THR A 44 -0.56 7.68 -3.47
N ARG A 45 -0.86 6.69 -4.32
CA ARG A 45 -2.13 6.63 -5.08
C ARG A 45 -3.19 5.78 -4.41
N ARG A 46 -2.77 4.71 -3.72
CA ARG A 46 -3.68 3.84 -2.98
C ARG A 46 -3.01 3.44 -1.67
N PHE A 47 -3.82 3.36 -0.63
CA PHE A 47 -3.40 2.85 0.67
C PHE A 47 -4.63 2.19 1.28
N GLU A 48 -4.70 0.87 1.16
CA GLU A 48 -5.91 0.14 1.53
C GLU A 48 -5.58 -1.10 2.33
N TRP A 49 -6.25 -1.21 3.45
CA TRP A 49 -6.18 -2.37 4.34
C TRP A 49 -7.39 -3.26 4.14
N PHE A 50 -7.17 -4.55 4.25
CA PHE A 50 -8.23 -5.55 4.19
C PHE A 50 -8.02 -6.54 5.32
N LEU A 51 -9.09 -6.93 6.00
CA LEU A 51 -9.05 -7.91 7.10
C LEU A 51 -9.87 -9.13 6.75
N SER A 52 -9.39 -10.31 7.16
CA SER A 52 -10.20 -11.53 7.12
C SER A 52 -11.40 -11.40 8.08
N ALA A 53 -12.42 -12.23 7.86
CA ALA A 53 -13.64 -12.17 8.67
C ALA A 53 -13.35 -12.39 10.17
N ASP A 54 -12.40 -13.26 10.49
CA ASP A 54 -11.98 -13.52 11.87
C ASP A 54 -10.94 -12.52 12.38
N LYS A 55 -10.53 -11.54 11.55
CA LYS A 55 -9.53 -10.52 11.87
C LYS A 55 -8.15 -11.10 12.24
N ALA A 56 -7.87 -12.32 11.86
CA ALA A 56 -6.58 -12.96 12.12
C ALA A 56 -5.54 -12.65 11.03
N LYS A 57 -5.98 -12.25 9.84
CA LYS A 57 -5.11 -11.95 8.71
C LYS A 57 -5.43 -10.59 8.13
N ALA A 58 -4.38 -9.88 7.74
CA ALA A 58 -4.51 -8.56 7.14
C ALA A 58 -3.72 -8.49 5.84
N THR A 59 -4.24 -7.73 4.89
CA THR A 59 -3.56 -7.40 3.65
C THR A 59 -3.53 -5.89 3.52
N LEU A 60 -2.35 -5.34 3.23
CA LEU A 60 -2.20 -3.92 2.92
C LEU A 60 -1.71 -3.78 1.49
N ILE A 61 -2.44 -3.00 0.70
CA ILE A 61 -2.07 -2.68 -0.68
C ILE A 61 -1.72 -1.20 -0.73
N GLU A 62 -0.49 -0.90 -1.16
CA GLU A 62 -0.02 0.47 -1.34
C GLU A 62 0.45 0.63 -2.76
N VAL A 63 -0.08 1.62 -3.46
CA VAL A 63 0.30 1.91 -4.85
C VAL A 63 0.87 3.31 -4.92
N PHE A 64 2.05 3.42 -5.54
CA PHE A 64 2.80 4.66 -5.71
C PHE A 64 2.96 4.98 -7.17
N GLU A 65 3.07 6.27 -7.47
CA GLU A 65 3.31 6.73 -8.85
C GLU A 65 4.60 6.15 -9.43
N ASP A 66 5.63 6.03 -8.59
CA ASP A 66 6.94 5.52 -8.96
C ASP A 66 7.72 5.07 -7.72
N SER A 67 8.97 4.65 -7.94
CA SER A 67 9.85 4.20 -6.87
C SER A 67 10.17 5.29 -5.84
N GLU A 68 10.26 6.54 -6.26
CA GLU A 68 10.50 7.68 -5.37
C GLU A 68 9.32 7.86 -4.41
N GLY A 69 8.10 7.73 -4.89
CA GLY A 69 6.90 7.79 -4.05
C GLY A 69 6.88 6.69 -3.01
N ALA A 70 7.27 5.48 -3.41
CA ALA A 70 7.38 4.36 -2.50
C ALA A 70 8.44 4.61 -1.42
N LEU A 71 9.58 5.15 -1.81
CA LEU A 71 10.66 5.47 -0.86
C LEU A 71 10.21 6.53 0.16
N THR A 72 9.50 7.55 -0.29
CA THR A 72 8.94 8.58 0.58
C THR A 72 8.02 7.95 1.63
N ARG A 73 7.16 7.01 1.21
CA ARG A 73 6.26 6.31 2.13
C ARG A 73 7.04 5.53 3.21
N VAL A 74 8.05 4.79 2.80
CA VAL A 74 8.88 4.02 3.74
C VAL A 74 9.57 4.94 4.73
N GLN A 75 10.16 6.03 4.26
CA GLN A 75 10.85 6.99 5.11
C GLN A 75 9.91 7.64 6.12
N ASN A 76 8.72 8.06 5.69
CA ASN A 76 7.73 8.66 6.57
C ASN A 76 7.25 7.67 7.63
N LEU A 77 7.01 6.42 7.24
CA LEU A 77 6.62 5.38 8.19
C LEU A 77 7.68 5.17 9.25
N MET A 78 8.92 4.99 8.84
CA MET A 78 10.02 4.69 9.77
C MET A 78 10.32 5.83 10.72
N ALA A 79 10.01 7.07 10.35
CA ALA A 79 10.18 8.24 11.20
C ALA A 79 8.97 8.50 12.10
N SER A 80 7.89 7.72 11.98
CA SER A 80 6.64 7.96 12.70
C SER A 80 6.43 6.95 13.83
N PRO A 81 5.61 7.30 14.84
CA PRO A 81 5.24 6.34 15.89
C PRO A 81 4.37 5.19 15.40
N ILE A 82 3.85 5.27 14.17
CA ILE A 82 3.02 4.20 13.60
C ILE A 82 3.83 2.91 13.39
N ALA A 83 5.12 3.03 13.05
CA ALA A 83 5.95 1.85 12.80
C ALA A 83 6.02 0.90 14.02
N PRO A 84 6.39 1.35 15.22
CA PRO A 84 6.37 0.46 16.39
C PRO A 84 4.96 -0.01 16.76
N GLU A 85 3.93 0.82 16.60
CA GLU A 85 2.54 0.41 16.84
C GLU A 85 2.14 -0.72 15.90
N TRP A 86 2.59 -0.65 14.65
CA TRP A 86 2.34 -1.67 13.65
C TRP A 86 3.00 -2.99 14.03
N MET A 87 4.25 -2.94 14.45
CA MET A 87 5.00 -4.12 14.87
C MET A 87 4.43 -4.77 16.12
N ASP A 88 3.73 -4.02 16.97
CA ASP A 88 3.03 -4.57 18.13
C ASP A 88 1.77 -5.36 17.74
N ARG A 89 1.28 -5.20 16.50
CA ARG A 89 0.00 -5.77 16.06
C ARG A 89 0.13 -6.85 15.00
N PHE A 90 1.19 -6.80 14.20
CA PHE A 90 1.30 -7.67 13.03
C PHE A 90 2.64 -8.36 12.94
N GLU A 91 2.60 -9.56 12.36
CA GLU A 91 3.78 -10.26 11.85
C GLU A 91 3.67 -10.26 10.33
N ILE A 92 4.72 -9.84 9.63
CA ILE A 92 4.73 -9.85 8.18
C ILE A 92 4.96 -11.28 7.70
N ASP A 93 3.99 -11.79 6.93
CA ASP A 93 4.11 -13.10 6.29
C ASP A 93 4.87 -12.97 4.97
N SER A 94 4.51 -11.98 4.16
CA SER A 94 5.21 -11.72 2.90
C SER A 94 5.06 -10.27 2.47
N LEU A 95 6.10 -9.77 1.79
CA LEU A 95 6.07 -8.50 1.08
C LEU A 95 6.42 -8.78 -0.38
N THR A 96 5.48 -8.54 -1.28
CA THR A 96 5.70 -8.57 -2.71
C THR A 96 5.72 -7.14 -3.23
N VAL A 97 6.74 -6.81 -4.01
CA VAL A 97 6.88 -5.49 -4.61
C VAL A 97 6.77 -5.63 -6.12
N LEU A 98 5.81 -4.93 -6.71
CA LEU A 98 5.54 -5.00 -8.14
C LEU A 98 6.00 -3.72 -8.80
N GLY A 99 6.79 -3.85 -9.86
CA GLY A 99 7.24 -2.71 -10.67
C GLY A 99 8.75 -2.54 -10.67
N GLU A 100 9.19 -1.39 -11.12
CA GLU A 100 10.62 -1.06 -11.18
C GLU A 100 11.06 -0.41 -9.88
N VAL A 101 11.97 -1.07 -9.17
CA VAL A 101 12.43 -0.68 -7.85
C VAL A 101 13.83 -0.09 -7.98
N SER A 102 13.99 1.18 -7.58
CA SER A 102 15.31 1.84 -7.57
C SER A 102 16.23 1.20 -6.55
N ASP A 103 17.53 1.45 -6.69
CA ASP A 103 18.52 0.95 -5.74
C ASP A 103 18.26 1.47 -4.33
N ASP A 104 17.87 2.73 -4.21
CA ASP A 104 17.56 3.34 -2.91
C ASP A 104 16.35 2.65 -2.24
N LEU A 105 15.32 2.34 -3.02
CA LEU A 105 14.16 1.64 -2.48
C LEU A 105 14.51 0.20 -2.09
N GLN A 106 15.30 -0.49 -2.91
CA GLN A 106 15.77 -1.84 -2.57
C GLN A 106 16.52 -1.85 -1.24
N GLU A 107 17.40 -0.88 -1.05
CA GLU A 107 18.15 -0.75 0.20
C GLU A 107 17.21 -0.51 1.39
N ALA A 108 16.23 0.37 1.23
CA ALA A 108 15.27 0.68 2.29
C ALA A 108 14.42 -0.53 2.68
N LEU A 109 14.15 -1.43 1.75
CA LEU A 109 13.29 -2.61 1.98
C LEU A 109 14.08 -3.89 2.31
N ALA A 110 15.40 -3.85 2.26
CA ALA A 110 16.22 -5.06 2.33
C ALA A 110 15.95 -5.92 3.57
N SER A 111 15.72 -5.31 4.72
CA SER A 111 15.46 -6.04 5.97
C SER A 111 14.13 -6.78 5.97
N MET A 112 13.22 -6.45 5.06
CA MET A 112 11.90 -7.08 4.94
C MET A 112 11.91 -8.25 3.94
N ALA A 113 13.05 -8.53 3.31
CA ALA A 113 13.23 -9.59 2.32
C ALA A 113 12.13 -9.59 1.24
N PRO A 114 11.97 -8.49 0.50
CA PRO A 114 10.88 -8.35 -0.47
C PRO A 114 11.06 -9.30 -1.65
N ASP A 115 9.94 -9.83 -2.14
CA ASP A 115 9.87 -10.53 -3.42
C ASP A 115 9.55 -9.49 -4.49
N VAL A 116 10.55 -9.11 -5.28
CA VAL A 116 10.39 -8.07 -6.30
C VAL A 116 10.06 -8.71 -7.64
N ARG A 117 8.98 -8.24 -8.26
CA ARG A 117 8.54 -8.73 -9.56
C ARG A 117 8.35 -7.57 -10.52
N THR A 118 9.02 -7.66 -11.66
CA THR A 118 8.98 -6.62 -12.69
C THR A 118 7.80 -6.84 -13.63
N PHE A 119 7.38 -5.75 -14.28
CA PHE A 119 6.27 -5.81 -15.22
C PHE A 119 6.58 -6.76 -16.38
N ALA A 120 5.66 -7.65 -16.67
CA ALA A 120 5.78 -8.63 -17.77
C ALA A 120 4.84 -8.31 -18.93
N GLY A 121 3.68 -7.75 -18.63
CA GLY A 121 2.69 -7.42 -19.64
C GLY A 121 1.35 -7.09 -19.01
N GLY A 122 0.50 -6.41 -19.76
CA GLY A 122 -0.82 -6.03 -19.29
C GLY A 122 -1.13 -4.58 -19.61
N PHE A 123 -2.21 -4.10 -19.04
CA PHE A 123 -2.62 -2.72 -19.22
C PHE A 123 -3.39 -2.24 -18.00
N THR A 124 -3.49 -0.91 -17.85
CA THR A 124 -4.34 -0.29 -16.86
C THR A 124 -5.43 0.49 -17.58
N ARG A 125 -6.65 0.34 -17.11
CA ARG A 125 -7.78 1.08 -17.67
C ARG A 125 -8.26 2.09 -16.64
N THR A 126 -8.14 3.37 -16.97
CA THR A 126 -8.67 4.43 -16.15
C THR A 126 -10.18 4.42 -16.27
N LYS A 127 -10.89 4.48 -15.15
CA LYS A 127 -12.34 4.64 -15.20
C LYS A 127 -12.68 5.90 -15.98
N PRO A 128 -13.60 5.84 -16.95
CA PRO A 128 -14.06 7.04 -17.63
C PRO A 128 -14.58 8.04 -16.60
N ARG A 129 -14.18 9.31 -16.76
CA ARG A 129 -14.69 10.39 -15.93
C ARG A 129 -16.17 10.55 -16.21
N ARG A 130 -17.01 10.48 -15.18
CA ARG A 130 -18.43 10.74 -15.34
C ARG A 130 -18.66 12.19 -15.69
N THR A 131 -19.48 12.42 -16.73
CA THR A 131 -19.93 13.77 -17.04
C THR A 131 -21.01 14.17 -16.07
N ILE A 132 -21.16 15.47 -15.85
CA ILE A 132 -22.24 16.00 -15.00
C ILE A 132 -23.61 15.55 -15.54
N THR A 133 -23.79 15.56 -16.86
CA THR A 133 -25.02 15.11 -17.50
C THR A 133 -25.35 13.67 -17.14
N ALA A 134 -24.38 12.78 -17.24
CA ALA A 134 -24.59 11.38 -16.89
C ALA A 134 -24.94 11.20 -15.42
N GLN A 135 -24.34 11.97 -14.54
CA GLN A 135 -24.64 11.93 -13.12
C GLN A 135 -26.05 12.43 -12.82
N ILE A 136 -26.49 13.48 -13.47
CA ILE A 136 -27.85 14.01 -13.31
C ILE A 136 -28.88 12.99 -13.78
N LEU A 137 -28.64 12.36 -14.92
CA LEU A 137 -29.57 11.38 -15.47
C LEU A 137 -29.66 10.11 -14.62
N ARG A 138 -28.65 9.81 -13.87
CA ARG A 138 -28.62 8.67 -12.96
C ARG A 138 -29.15 9.00 -11.56
N GLY A 139 -29.09 10.28 -11.25
CA GLY A 139 -29.44 10.82 -9.95
C GLY A 139 -30.83 10.61 -9.62
#